data_a707c782ae26307091551f474c87af62
#
_entry.id   a707c782ae26307091551f474c87af62
#
_cell.length_a   1.000
_cell.length_b   1.000
_cell.length_c   1.000
_cell.angle_alpha   90.00
_cell.angle_beta   90.00
_cell.angle_gamma   90.00
#
_symmetry.space_group_name_H-M   'P 1'
#
loop_
_entity.id
_entity.type
_entity.pdbx_description
1 polymer ?
#
loop_
_entity_poly.entity_id
_entity_poly.type
_entity_poly.pdbx_seq_one_letter_code
_entity_poly.pdbx_strand_id
1 'polypeptide(L)'
;MYKRQDWNKPLQPGTNDIGFEYSFIMAATGDRVPCVFVENDQVINLDPNDPIQVSYKANFPGEPTGKDNPELLKMHPSHGHDQSIVNGISRIGYMKGGKSALWQDEKIAETLTGKAVSFIEGHKSAPFFLYFATQDAHVPRVPSPQFAGKSGMGPRGDCLLEFDWSVGEILNALERLGLDKNCLLYTSDAADD
;
A
#
# COMPACT_ATOMS: atom_id res chain seq x y z
N MET A 1 0.33 -11.00 -13.66
CA MET A 1 0.90 -9.89 -14.44
C MET A 1 2.19 -9.36 -13.81
N TYR A 2 2.24 -9.05 -12.53
CA TYR A 2 3.40 -8.42 -11.84
C TYR A 2 4.67 -9.28 -11.68
N LYS A 3 4.64 -10.57 -11.90
CA LYS A 3 5.78 -11.50 -11.69
C LYS A 3 6.97 -11.35 -12.67
N ARG A 4 6.87 -10.48 -13.70
CA ARG A 4 7.91 -10.25 -14.72
C ARG A 4 8.24 -8.77 -14.91
N GLN A 5 7.79 -7.90 -14.00
CA GLN A 5 8.01 -6.47 -14.10
C GLN A 5 9.45 -6.11 -13.72
N ASP A 6 10.06 -5.21 -14.46
CA ASP A 6 11.31 -4.54 -14.08
C ASP A 6 10.97 -3.29 -13.26
N TRP A 7 11.05 -3.39 -11.97
CA TRP A 7 10.68 -2.32 -11.03
C TRP A 7 11.63 -1.11 -11.05
N ASN A 8 12.72 -1.20 -11.82
CA ASN A 8 13.73 -0.16 -11.96
C ASN A 8 13.51 0.72 -13.21
N LYS A 9 12.43 0.47 -13.93
CA LYS A 9 12.05 1.16 -15.16
C LYS A 9 10.58 1.58 -15.12
N PRO A 10 10.13 2.47 -16.02
CA PRO A 10 8.71 2.76 -16.16
C PRO A 10 7.89 1.48 -16.36
N LEU A 11 6.82 1.36 -15.58
CA LEU A 11 5.95 0.18 -15.55
C LEU A 11 4.99 0.21 -16.74
N GLN A 12 5.07 -0.79 -17.62
CA GLN A 12 4.19 -0.91 -18.78
C GLN A 12 3.74 -2.36 -18.99
N PRO A 13 2.43 -2.61 -19.16
CA PRO A 13 1.33 -1.64 -18.97
C PRO A 13 1.11 -1.31 -17.49
N GLY A 14 0.76 -0.06 -17.20
CA GLY A 14 0.40 0.45 -15.88
C GLY A 14 -1.03 0.98 -15.82
N THR A 15 -1.39 1.63 -14.73
CA THR A 15 -2.71 2.23 -14.54
C THR A 15 -3.01 3.36 -15.52
N ASN A 16 -2.00 4.12 -15.92
CA ASN A 16 -2.14 5.18 -16.91
C ASN A 16 -2.48 4.65 -18.32
N ASP A 17 -2.02 3.44 -18.67
CA ASP A 17 -2.31 2.80 -19.96
C ASP A 17 -3.78 2.34 -20.09
N ILE A 18 -4.52 2.23 -18.97
CA ILE A 18 -5.94 1.87 -18.97
C ILE A 18 -6.88 3.07 -18.79
N GLY A 19 -6.34 4.29 -18.81
CA GLY A 19 -7.11 5.52 -18.89
C GLY A 19 -7.12 6.40 -17.65
N PHE A 20 -6.37 6.07 -16.58
CA PHE A 20 -6.19 6.99 -15.46
C PHE A 20 -5.10 8.02 -15.79
N GLU A 21 -5.41 9.31 -15.59
CA GLU A 21 -4.44 10.40 -15.81
C GLU A 21 -3.37 10.46 -14.71
N TYR A 22 -3.74 10.05 -13.50
CA TYR A 22 -2.87 9.98 -12.34
C TYR A 22 -3.13 8.69 -11.57
N SER A 23 -2.09 8.10 -11.02
CA SER A 23 -2.21 6.99 -10.09
C SER A 23 -1.12 7.01 -9.02
N PHE A 24 -1.50 6.59 -7.81
CA PHE A 24 -0.59 6.30 -6.73
C PHE A 24 -1.03 5.01 -6.07
N ILE A 25 -0.24 3.97 -6.22
CA ILE A 25 -0.64 2.61 -5.84
C ILE A 25 0.47 1.88 -5.08
N MET A 26 0.08 0.86 -4.35
CA MET A 26 1.00 -0.18 -3.90
C MET A 26 1.37 -1.07 -5.10
N ALA A 27 2.65 -1.41 -5.23
CA ALA A 27 3.12 -2.28 -6.32
C ALA A 27 2.56 -3.71 -6.24
N ALA A 28 2.21 -4.14 -5.02
CA ALA A 28 1.57 -5.42 -4.71
C ALA A 28 0.69 -5.24 -3.47
N THR A 29 -0.08 -6.27 -3.09
CA THR A 29 -0.77 -6.28 -1.80
C THR A 29 0.23 -6.25 -0.64
N GLY A 30 -0.17 -5.75 0.52
CA GLY A 30 0.72 -5.57 1.68
C GLY A 30 1.48 -6.83 2.12
N ASP A 31 0.95 -7.99 1.83
CA ASP A 31 1.57 -9.29 2.13
C ASP A 31 2.63 -9.75 1.10
N ARG A 32 2.86 -9.00 0.00
CA ARG A 32 3.70 -9.43 -1.13
C ARG A 32 4.79 -8.43 -1.47
N VAL A 33 5.86 -8.95 -2.08
CA VAL A 33 6.93 -8.12 -2.64
C VAL A 33 6.62 -7.71 -4.10
N PRO A 34 7.08 -6.53 -4.55
CA PRO A 34 7.89 -5.56 -3.83
C PRO A 34 7.06 -4.64 -2.92
N CYS A 35 7.63 -4.27 -1.78
CA CYS A 35 6.98 -3.44 -0.78
C CYS A 35 7.27 -1.96 -1.03
N VAL A 36 6.79 -1.44 -2.15
CA VAL A 36 7.04 -0.07 -2.62
C VAL A 36 5.79 0.57 -3.19
N PHE A 37 5.73 1.90 -3.15
CA PHE A 37 4.71 2.66 -3.87
C PHE A 37 5.15 2.96 -5.30
N VAL A 38 4.15 3.04 -6.17
CA VAL A 38 4.32 3.45 -7.57
C VAL A 38 3.46 4.70 -7.81
N GLU A 39 4.05 5.74 -8.30
CA GLU A 39 3.35 6.95 -8.74
C GLU A 39 3.39 7.01 -10.27
N ASN A 40 2.23 6.97 -10.88
CA ASN A 40 2.05 6.77 -12.32
C ASN A 40 2.71 5.46 -12.80
N ASP A 41 3.85 5.57 -13.45
CA ASP A 41 4.59 4.45 -14.01
C ASP A 41 5.93 4.15 -13.32
N GLN A 42 6.25 4.85 -12.21
CA GLN A 42 7.55 4.73 -11.57
C GLN A 42 7.47 4.42 -10.07
N VAL A 43 8.40 3.59 -9.59
CA VAL A 43 8.63 3.41 -8.16
C VAL A 43 9.19 4.70 -7.58
N ILE A 44 8.53 5.22 -6.55
CA ILE A 44 8.98 6.46 -5.90
C ILE A 44 10.20 6.22 -5.00
N ASN A 45 11.05 7.24 -4.87
CA ASN A 45 12.22 7.24 -4.00
C ASN A 45 13.25 6.12 -4.29
N LEU A 46 13.23 5.54 -5.47
CA LEU A 46 14.18 4.49 -5.83
C LEU A 46 15.58 5.08 -6.06
N ASP A 47 16.57 4.54 -5.34
CA ASP A 47 17.97 4.81 -5.61
C ASP A 47 18.44 3.94 -6.80
N PRO A 48 18.91 4.53 -7.90
CA PRO A 48 19.45 3.76 -9.03
C PRO A 48 20.66 2.87 -8.68
N ASN A 49 21.36 3.18 -7.58
CA ASN A 49 22.49 2.39 -7.11
C ASN A 49 22.10 1.20 -6.22
N ASP A 50 20.82 1.13 -5.81
CA ASP A 50 20.26 0.01 -5.03
C ASP A 50 19.02 -0.54 -5.74
N PRO A 51 19.17 -1.19 -6.91
CA PRO A 51 18.07 -1.64 -7.74
C PRO A 51 17.24 -2.74 -7.07
N ILE A 52 15.92 -2.69 -7.29
CA ILE A 52 14.97 -3.69 -6.81
C ILE A 52 15.12 -4.98 -7.61
N GLN A 53 15.26 -6.09 -6.90
CA GLN A 53 15.19 -7.44 -7.45
C GLN A 53 14.06 -8.19 -6.76
N VAL A 54 13.22 -8.88 -7.54
CA VAL A 54 12.09 -9.67 -7.04
C VAL A 54 12.12 -11.08 -7.62
N SER A 55 11.90 -12.08 -6.76
CA SER A 55 11.79 -13.49 -7.15
C SER A 55 10.63 -14.14 -6.40
N TYR A 56 9.82 -14.92 -7.10
CA TYR A 56 8.80 -15.79 -6.50
C TYR A 56 9.20 -17.28 -6.54
N LYS A 57 10.47 -17.57 -6.87
CA LYS A 57 10.97 -18.94 -7.00
C LYS A 57 12.00 -19.31 -5.94
N ALA A 58 12.96 -18.41 -5.71
CA ALA A 58 14.07 -18.65 -4.79
C ALA A 58 14.54 -17.37 -4.12
N ASN A 59 15.07 -17.50 -2.91
CA ASN A 59 15.66 -16.39 -2.17
C ASN A 59 16.96 -15.92 -2.81
N PHE A 60 17.31 -14.68 -2.56
CA PHE A 60 18.61 -14.11 -2.90
C PHE A 60 19.65 -14.57 -1.85
N PRO A 61 20.88 -14.90 -2.28
CA PRO A 61 21.94 -15.34 -1.35
C PRO A 61 22.16 -14.29 -0.24
N GLY A 62 22.14 -14.75 1.01
CA GLY A 62 22.38 -13.93 2.19
C GLY A 62 21.22 -13.09 2.70
N GLU A 63 20.08 -13.06 1.99
CA GLU A 63 18.89 -12.33 2.47
C GLU A 63 18.11 -13.17 3.49
N PRO A 64 17.70 -12.58 4.65
CA PRO A 64 16.96 -13.29 5.67
C PRO A 64 15.51 -13.57 5.23
N THR A 65 14.94 -14.65 5.80
CA THR A 65 13.53 -14.99 5.61
C THR A 65 12.80 -15.09 6.94
N GLY A 66 11.49 -14.86 6.93
CA GLY A 66 10.67 -15.04 8.13
C GLY A 66 10.68 -16.47 8.65
N LYS A 67 10.89 -17.44 7.76
CA LYS A 67 11.01 -18.85 8.11
C LYS A 67 12.29 -19.17 8.89
N ASP A 68 13.41 -18.67 8.41
CA ASP A 68 14.73 -19.02 8.94
C ASP A 68 15.21 -18.04 10.02
N ASN A 69 14.62 -16.83 10.08
CA ASN A 69 15.01 -15.75 10.99
C ASN A 69 13.80 -15.15 11.71
N PRO A 70 13.01 -15.95 12.45
CA PRO A 70 11.79 -15.46 13.12
C PRO A 70 12.07 -14.39 14.19
N GLU A 71 13.28 -14.33 14.72
CA GLU A 71 13.75 -13.31 15.69
C GLU A 71 13.80 -11.89 15.10
N LEU A 72 13.83 -11.75 13.77
CA LEU A 72 13.81 -10.45 13.09
C LEU A 72 12.38 -9.91 12.87
N LEU A 73 11.37 -10.70 13.20
CA LEU A 73 9.98 -10.33 12.98
C LEU A 73 9.42 -9.55 14.17
N LYS A 74 8.75 -8.45 13.91
CA LYS A 74 8.00 -7.68 14.91
C LYS A 74 6.57 -8.16 15.12
N MET A 75 6.10 -9.09 14.29
CA MET A 75 4.80 -9.74 14.43
C MET A 75 4.81 -11.16 13.87
N HIS A 76 3.93 -12.02 14.40
CA HIS A 76 3.78 -13.38 13.90
C HIS A 76 3.30 -13.36 12.43
N PRO A 77 3.93 -14.12 11.53
CA PRO A 77 3.54 -14.15 10.12
C PRO A 77 2.16 -14.80 9.94
N SER A 78 1.42 -14.35 8.93
CA SER A 78 0.26 -15.07 8.43
C SER A 78 0.71 -16.36 7.76
N HIS A 79 -0.17 -17.36 7.69
CA HIS A 79 0.15 -18.66 7.11
C HIS A 79 0.69 -18.54 5.68
N GLY A 80 1.87 -19.11 5.44
CA GLY A 80 2.55 -19.07 4.14
C GLY A 80 3.22 -17.73 3.77
N HIS A 81 3.23 -16.75 4.66
CA HIS A 81 3.88 -15.44 4.46
C HIS A 81 5.20 -15.43 5.23
N ASP A 82 6.13 -16.30 4.87
CA ASP A 82 7.35 -16.57 5.65
C ASP A 82 8.65 -16.34 4.86
N GLN A 83 8.57 -15.59 3.75
CA GLN A 83 9.70 -15.35 2.85
C GLN A 83 10.42 -14.03 3.21
N SER A 84 10.68 -13.11 2.26
CA SER A 84 11.45 -11.89 2.58
C SER A 84 10.90 -11.10 3.74
N ILE A 85 11.79 -10.54 4.55
CA ILE A 85 11.47 -9.66 5.66
C ILE A 85 11.62 -8.21 5.20
N VAL A 86 10.52 -7.45 5.26
CA VAL A 86 10.51 -6.00 5.00
C VAL A 86 9.84 -5.30 6.17
N ASN A 87 10.50 -4.29 6.75
CA ASN A 87 10.00 -3.56 7.92
C ASN A 87 9.69 -4.48 9.12
N GLY A 88 10.45 -5.56 9.29
CA GLY A 88 10.22 -6.56 10.35
C GLY A 88 9.00 -7.45 10.12
N ILE A 89 8.47 -7.50 8.90
CA ILE A 89 7.30 -8.29 8.52
C ILE A 89 7.67 -9.19 7.36
N SER A 90 7.37 -10.48 7.48
CA SER A 90 7.60 -11.44 6.40
C SER A 90 6.52 -11.38 5.33
N ARG A 91 6.92 -11.61 4.10
CA ARG A 91 6.10 -11.44 2.89
C ARG A 91 6.02 -12.72 2.08
N ILE A 92 5.13 -12.75 1.10
CA ILE A 92 5.13 -13.71 0.01
C ILE A 92 6.08 -13.20 -1.08
N GLY A 93 7.04 -14.02 -1.48
CA GLY A 93 8.07 -13.68 -2.45
C GLY A 93 9.36 -13.16 -1.81
N TYR A 94 10.39 -13.09 -2.61
CA TYR A 94 11.72 -12.67 -2.23
C TYR A 94 12.07 -11.35 -2.89
N MET A 95 12.67 -10.45 -2.12
CA MET A 95 13.06 -9.12 -2.59
C MET A 95 14.44 -8.77 -2.02
N LYS A 96 15.21 -8.04 -2.84
CA LYS A 96 16.48 -7.45 -2.47
C LYS A 96 16.62 -6.07 -3.09
N GLY A 97 17.33 -5.16 -2.43
CA GLY A 97 17.52 -3.79 -2.90
C GLY A 97 16.29 -2.91 -2.72
N GLY A 98 16.35 -1.70 -3.28
CA GLY A 98 15.28 -0.70 -3.20
C GLY A 98 15.03 -0.17 -1.79
N LYS A 99 16.02 -0.16 -0.90
CA LYS A 99 15.86 0.18 0.52
C LYS A 99 15.25 1.56 0.73
N SER A 100 15.61 2.54 -0.08
CA SER A 100 15.08 3.91 0.00
C SER A 100 13.62 4.03 -0.44
N ALA A 101 13.14 3.09 -1.24
CA ALA A 101 11.77 3.05 -1.78
C ALA A 101 10.80 2.25 -0.92
N LEU A 102 11.28 1.47 0.06
CA LEU A 102 10.44 0.63 0.89
C LEU A 102 9.43 1.47 1.69
N TRP A 103 8.15 1.09 1.63
CA TRP A 103 7.15 1.69 2.51
C TRP A 103 7.36 1.31 3.98
N GLN A 104 6.80 2.09 4.86
CA GLN A 104 6.58 1.73 6.27
C GLN A 104 5.13 1.29 6.42
N ASP A 105 4.90 0.08 6.91
CA ASP A 105 3.55 -0.49 6.98
C ASP A 105 2.59 0.36 7.81
N GLU A 106 3.08 0.89 8.92
CA GLU A 106 2.33 1.75 9.82
C GLU A 106 1.91 3.09 9.21
N LYS A 107 2.41 3.41 8.01
CA LYS A 107 2.14 4.67 7.30
C LYS A 107 1.39 4.49 5.98
N ILE A 108 1.02 3.26 5.63
CA ILE A 108 0.36 3.01 4.34
C ILE A 108 -0.96 3.77 4.25
N ALA A 109 -1.84 3.65 5.26
CA ALA A 109 -3.13 4.32 5.28
C ALA A 109 -2.99 5.86 5.22
N GLU A 110 -2.10 6.43 6.05
CA GLU A 110 -1.80 7.87 6.03
C GLU A 110 -1.31 8.33 4.67
N THR A 111 -0.41 7.57 4.05
CA THR A 111 0.17 7.92 2.74
C THR A 111 -0.88 7.90 1.64
N LEU A 112 -1.67 6.83 1.55
CA LEU A 112 -2.72 6.70 0.53
C LEU A 112 -3.81 7.76 0.71
N THR A 113 -4.25 7.98 1.95
CA THR A 113 -5.26 8.99 2.29
C THR A 113 -4.77 10.40 1.98
N GLY A 114 -3.52 10.73 2.34
CA GLY A 114 -2.91 12.02 2.03
C GLY A 114 -2.80 12.28 0.53
N LYS A 115 -2.46 11.26 -0.28
CA LYS A 115 -2.44 11.37 -1.75
C LYS A 115 -3.84 11.60 -2.32
N ALA A 116 -4.86 10.90 -1.82
CA ALA A 116 -6.24 11.09 -2.24
C ALA A 116 -6.77 12.48 -1.90
N VAL A 117 -6.54 12.96 -0.67
CA VAL A 117 -6.91 14.33 -0.26
C VAL A 117 -6.21 15.38 -1.12
N SER A 118 -4.92 15.23 -1.36
CA SER A 118 -4.15 16.14 -2.22
C SER A 118 -4.68 16.16 -3.66
N PHE A 119 -5.10 14.98 -4.19
CA PHE A 119 -5.73 14.90 -5.50
C PHE A 119 -7.05 15.69 -5.54
N ILE A 120 -7.94 15.51 -4.55
CA ILE A 120 -9.21 16.24 -4.44
C ILE A 120 -8.96 17.75 -4.39
N GLU A 121 -8.01 18.21 -3.57
CA GLU A 121 -7.65 19.62 -3.44
C GLU A 121 -7.15 20.22 -4.75
N GLY A 122 -6.33 19.47 -5.48
CA GLY A 122 -5.79 19.89 -6.78
C GLY A 122 -6.83 19.96 -7.90
N HIS A 123 -7.91 19.18 -7.79
CA HIS A 123 -8.92 19.04 -8.84
C HIS A 123 -10.29 19.64 -8.48
N LYS A 124 -10.39 20.38 -7.38
CA LYS A 124 -11.66 20.94 -6.86
C LYS A 124 -12.45 21.84 -7.81
N SER A 125 -11.82 22.39 -8.86
CA SER A 125 -12.44 23.31 -9.82
C SER A 125 -12.92 22.64 -11.12
N ALA A 126 -12.76 21.33 -11.26
CA ALA A 126 -13.19 20.55 -12.43
C ALA A 126 -13.82 19.24 -11.99
N PRO A 127 -14.69 18.61 -12.80
CA PRO A 127 -15.14 17.25 -12.53
C PRO A 127 -13.96 16.27 -12.51
N PHE A 128 -13.98 15.34 -11.55
CA PHE A 128 -12.99 14.27 -11.47
C PHE A 128 -13.64 12.94 -11.09
N PHE A 129 -12.94 11.85 -11.38
CA PHE A 129 -13.24 10.51 -10.90
C PHE A 129 -12.06 10.04 -10.05
N LEU A 130 -12.30 9.70 -8.80
CA LEU A 130 -11.32 9.15 -7.87
C LEU A 130 -11.70 7.72 -7.48
N TYR A 131 -10.85 6.76 -7.80
CA TYR A 131 -10.93 5.40 -7.27
C TYR A 131 -9.95 5.26 -6.10
N PHE A 132 -10.48 5.19 -4.89
CA PHE A 132 -9.70 5.11 -3.65
C PHE A 132 -9.82 3.71 -3.04
N ALA A 133 -8.79 2.89 -3.22
CA ALA A 133 -8.68 1.56 -2.66
C ALA A 133 -7.63 1.53 -1.54
N THR A 134 -8.05 1.10 -0.36
CA THR A 134 -7.19 1.02 0.83
C THR A 134 -6.56 -0.37 0.97
N GLN A 135 -5.52 -0.47 1.81
CA GLN A 135 -4.91 -1.75 2.21
C GLN A 135 -5.71 -2.43 3.33
N ASP A 136 -6.38 -1.64 4.17
CA ASP A 136 -7.06 -2.12 5.38
C ASP A 136 -8.37 -2.89 5.07
N ALA A 137 -8.67 -3.97 5.77
CA ALA A 137 -7.87 -4.65 6.82
C ALA A 137 -7.23 -5.94 6.29
N HIS A 138 -6.60 -5.89 5.11
CA HIS A 138 -5.87 -7.02 4.54
C HIS A 138 -4.60 -7.31 5.38
N VAL A 139 -4.12 -8.53 5.34
CA VAL A 139 -2.84 -8.92 5.98
C VAL A 139 -1.64 -8.33 5.21
N PRO A 140 -0.52 -7.99 5.90
CA PRO A 140 -0.35 -7.92 7.36
C PRO A 140 -1.14 -6.77 7.96
N ARG A 141 -1.68 -6.98 9.16
CA ARG A 141 -2.46 -5.96 9.87
C ARG A 141 -1.53 -5.17 10.77
N VAL A 142 -1.11 -4.03 10.32
CA VAL A 142 -0.10 -3.18 10.99
C VAL A 142 -0.67 -1.77 11.14
N PRO A 143 -1.60 -1.59 12.10
CA PRO A 143 -2.20 -0.29 12.34
C PRO A 143 -1.14 0.73 12.75
N SER A 144 -1.32 1.97 12.36
CA SER A 144 -0.47 3.06 12.82
C SER A 144 -0.56 3.23 14.35
N PRO A 145 0.43 3.86 14.99
CA PRO A 145 0.41 4.10 16.43
C PRO A 145 -0.83 4.86 16.92
N GLN A 146 -1.48 5.63 16.04
CA GLN A 146 -2.72 6.33 16.36
C GLN A 146 -3.88 5.35 16.68
N PHE A 147 -3.93 4.19 16.03
CA PHE A 147 -5.03 3.23 16.15
C PHE A 147 -4.65 1.96 16.91
N ALA A 148 -3.37 1.65 17.02
CA ALA A 148 -2.88 0.47 17.70
C ALA A 148 -3.43 0.35 19.14
N GLY A 149 -4.10 -0.77 19.43
CA GLY A 149 -4.73 -1.05 20.73
C GLY A 149 -6.03 -0.30 21.03
N LYS A 150 -6.58 0.47 20.07
CA LYS A 150 -7.77 1.33 20.31
C LYS A 150 -9.10 0.61 20.16
N SER A 151 -9.19 -0.42 19.33
CA SER A 151 -10.45 -1.12 19.10
C SER A 151 -10.85 -2.08 20.22
N GLY A 152 -9.90 -2.56 21.00
CA GLY A 152 -10.09 -3.67 21.92
C GLY A 152 -10.28 -5.05 21.25
N MET A 153 -10.19 -5.11 19.90
CA MET A 153 -10.38 -6.33 19.10
C MET A 153 -9.09 -6.79 18.40
N GLY A 154 -7.93 -6.28 18.87
CA GLY A 154 -6.62 -6.60 18.30
C GLY A 154 -6.37 -5.92 16.95
N PRO A 155 -5.24 -6.25 16.28
CA PRO A 155 -4.78 -5.53 15.09
C PRO A 155 -5.81 -5.46 13.95
N ARG A 156 -6.70 -6.45 13.83
CA ARG A 156 -7.75 -6.42 12.81
C ARG A 156 -8.76 -5.32 13.07
N GLY A 157 -9.22 -5.19 14.31
CA GLY A 157 -10.14 -4.13 14.70
C GLY A 157 -9.48 -2.75 14.63
N ASP A 158 -8.20 -2.67 14.99
CA ASP A 158 -7.44 -1.42 14.92
C ASP A 158 -7.29 -0.93 13.48
N CYS A 159 -7.02 -1.83 12.52
CA CYS A 159 -7.01 -1.50 11.09
C CYS A 159 -8.40 -1.09 10.56
N LEU A 160 -9.49 -1.62 11.11
CA LEU A 160 -10.83 -1.16 10.75
C LEU A 160 -11.10 0.27 11.22
N LEU A 161 -10.60 0.65 12.41
CA LEU A 161 -10.65 2.05 12.87
C LEU A 161 -9.82 2.96 11.97
N GLU A 162 -8.67 2.49 11.49
CA GLU A 162 -7.81 3.21 10.57
C GLU A 162 -8.46 3.38 9.18
N PHE A 163 -9.15 2.35 8.71
CA PHE A 163 -9.95 2.42 7.49
C PHE A 163 -11.07 3.46 7.62
N ASP A 164 -11.84 3.42 8.71
CA ASP A 164 -12.91 4.38 8.98
C ASP A 164 -12.37 5.83 9.05
N TRP A 165 -11.22 6.02 9.68
CA TRP A 165 -10.51 7.31 9.68
C TRP A 165 -10.16 7.76 8.25
N SER A 166 -9.64 6.87 7.40
CA SER A 166 -9.29 7.20 6.01
C SER A 166 -10.50 7.68 5.22
N VAL A 167 -11.65 7.03 5.40
CA VAL A 167 -12.94 7.47 4.81
C VAL A 167 -13.35 8.84 5.36
N GLY A 168 -13.23 9.04 6.68
CA GLY A 168 -13.52 10.31 7.34
C GLY A 168 -12.68 11.48 6.79
N GLU A 169 -11.40 11.27 6.53
CA GLU A 169 -10.52 12.29 5.94
C GLU A 169 -10.95 12.70 4.52
N ILE A 170 -11.39 11.73 3.70
CA ILE A 170 -11.94 12.01 2.37
C ILE A 170 -13.24 12.84 2.48
N LEU A 171 -14.16 12.43 3.36
CA LEU A 171 -15.42 13.16 3.58
C LEU A 171 -15.17 14.58 4.09
N ASN A 172 -14.28 14.75 5.06
CA ASN A 172 -13.87 16.05 5.60
C ASN A 172 -13.26 16.95 4.51
N ALA A 173 -12.46 16.38 3.60
CA ALA A 173 -11.88 17.13 2.49
C ALA A 173 -12.97 17.62 1.52
N LEU A 174 -13.92 16.76 1.17
CA LEU A 174 -15.05 17.11 0.30
C LEU A 174 -15.92 18.23 0.94
N GLU A 175 -16.26 18.11 2.22
CA GLU A 175 -17.05 19.11 2.95
C GLU A 175 -16.31 20.46 3.03
N ARG A 176 -15.06 20.45 3.47
CA ARG A 176 -14.20 21.65 3.58
C ARG A 176 -14.07 22.41 2.26
N LEU A 177 -14.08 21.70 1.15
CA LEU A 177 -13.97 22.28 -0.20
C LEU A 177 -15.32 22.61 -0.83
N GLY A 178 -16.44 22.31 -0.15
CA GLY A 178 -17.79 22.53 -0.66
C GLY A 178 -18.20 21.63 -1.81
N LEU A 179 -17.57 20.46 -1.92
CA LEU A 179 -17.81 19.47 -2.97
C LEU A 179 -18.85 18.43 -2.57
N ASP A 180 -19.14 18.28 -1.29
CA ASP A 180 -20.04 17.28 -0.70
C ASP A 180 -21.43 17.26 -1.30
N LYS A 181 -21.95 18.43 -1.70
CA LYS A 181 -23.31 18.59 -2.29
C LYS A 181 -23.36 18.27 -3.79
N ASN A 182 -22.22 18.13 -4.44
CA ASN A 182 -22.09 17.84 -5.88
C ASN A 182 -21.12 16.69 -6.15
N CYS A 183 -21.03 15.76 -5.22
CA CYS A 183 -20.19 14.57 -5.31
C CYS A 183 -21.06 13.31 -5.18
N LEU A 184 -20.96 12.39 -6.12
CA LEU A 184 -21.47 11.05 -5.96
C LEU A 184 -20.40 10.21 -5.27
N LEU A 185 -20.62 9.90 -4.00
CA LEU A 185 -19.79 8.96 -3.26
C LEU A 185 -20.42 7.58 -3.31
N TYR A 186 -19.67 6.62 -3.81
CA TYR A 186 -20.09 5.22 -3.87
C TYR A 186 -19.09 4.35 -3.10
N THR A 187 -19.60 3.45 -2.27
CA THR A 187 -18.79 2.42 -1.61
C THR A 187 -19.09 1.09 -2.27
N SER A 188 -18.04 0.35 -2.64
CA SER A 188 -18.17 -1.02 -3.14
C SER A 188 -18.05 -1.99 -1.97
N ASP A 189 -19.00 -2.92 -1.87
CA ASP A 189 -18.87 -4.08 -1.01
C ASP A 189 -18.13 -5.17 -1.77
N ALA A 190 -16.89 -5.45 -1.34
CA ALA A 190 -16.06 -6.50 -1.95
C ALA A 190 -16.44 -7.92 -1.46
N ALA A 191 -17.47 -8.05 -0.64
CA ALA A 191 -17.88 -9.32 -0.05
C ALA A 191 -18.86 -10.11 -0.92
N ASP A 192 -19.35 -9.54 -2.01
CA ASP A 192 -20.36 -10.15 -2.88
C ASP A 192 -19.80 -10.85 -4.14
N ASP A 193 -18.46 -11.04 -4.24
CA ASP A 193 -17.81 -11.76 -5.33
C ASP A 193 -17.37 -13.18 -4.94
#